data_d90e7bc148c6c9db92d72f52ada5937d
#
_entry.id   d90e7bc148c6c9db92d72f52ada5937d
#
_cell.length_a   1.000
_cell.length_b   1.000
_cell.length_c   1.000
_cell.angle_alpha   90.00
_cell.angle_beta   90.00
_cell.angle_gamma   90.00
#
_symmetry.space_group_name_H-M   'P 1'
#
loop_
_entity.id
_entity.type
_entity.pdbx_description
1 polymer ?
#
loop_
_entity_poly.entity_id
_entity_poly.type
_entity_poly.pdbx_seq_one_letter_code
_entity_poly.pdbx_strand_id
1 'polypeptide(L)'
;MFAKDFRKKAWQSLSGNWGIAILTYFLYLIVAGVASIIPFGSLVIAGPLAVGCASVYLSIARKENASVGQLLDGTKNFVNSFLAYLLVILFTFLWMLLFIIPGIIKAFSYSLTFHILRDHPEMTATEAMKRSQEMMKGHKWQLFCLYFSYIGWFLLCTLTCGLLTFMVMPYMLQANTEFYRHLNGESDVQEQEEVIA
;
A
#
# COMPACT_ATOMS: atom_id res chain seq x y z
N MET A 1 -11.68 -1.98 -14.92
CA MET A 1 -11.00 -0.67 -14.69
C MET A 1 -9.58 -0.71 -15.22
N PHE A 2 -9.12 0.38 -15.86
CA PHE A 2 -7.76 0.49 -16.38
C PHE A 2 -6.86 1.28 -15.42
N ALA A 3 -5.55 1.16 -15.56
CA ALA A 3 -4.56 1.86 -14.71
C ALA A 3 -4.80 3.40 -14.61
N LYS A 4 -5.34 4.00 -15.66
CA LYS A 4 -5.69 5.44 -15.69
C LYS A 4 -6.81 5.79 -14.70
N ASP A 5 -7.75 4.88 -14.49
CA ASP A 5 -8.91 5.11 -13.61
C ASP A 5 -8.47 5.12 -12.16
N PHE A 6 -7.61 4.17 -11.75
CA PHE A 6 -7.03 4.15 -10.40
C PHE A 6 -6.20 5.39 -10.10
N ARG A 7 -5.41 5.85 -11.08
CA ARG A 7 -4.64 7.08 -10.94
C ARG A 7 -5.53 8.31 -10.81
N LYS A 8 -6.61 8.39 -11.58
CA LYS A 8 -7.59 9.49 -11.49
C LYS A 8 -8.28 9.48 -10.12
N LYS A 9 -8.75 8.31 -9.64
CA LYS A 9 -9.35 8.16 -8.32
C LYS A 9 -8.36 8.54 -7.21
N ALA A 10 -7.11 8.07 -7.27
CA ALA A 10 -6.09 8.44 -6.29
C ALA A 10 -5.83 9.95 -6.26
N TRP A 11 -5.81 10.61 -7.41
CA TRP A 11 -5.66 12.06 -7.47
C TRP A 11 -6.86 12.78 -6.83
N GLN A 12 -8.07 12.31 -7.12
CA GLN A 12 -9.30 12.86 -6.53
C GLN A 12 -9.36 12.64 -5.02
N SER A 13 -9.03 11.45 -4.53
CA SER A 13 -9.01 11.14 -3.09
C SER A 13 -7.97 11.97 -2.33
N LEU A 14 -6.84 12.26 -2.96
CA LEU A 14 -5.81 13.13 -2.38
C LEU A 14 -6.18 14.61 -2.42
N SER A 15 -7.12 15.01 -3.28
CA SER A 15 -7.57 16.41 -3.36
C SER A 15 -8.14 16.85 -2.01
N GLY A 16 -7.51 17.83 -1.38
CA GLY A 16 -7.81 18.29 -0.01
C GLY A 16 -7.00 17.61 1.12
N ASN A 17 -6.38 16.45 0.88
CA ASN A 17 -5.62 15.68 1.88
C ASN A 17 -4.13 15.52 1.56
N TRP A 18 -3.60 16.28 0.60
CA TRP A 18 -2.18 16.21 0.21
C TRP A 18 -1.23 16.43 1.37
N GLY A 19 -1.57 17.36 2.28
CA GLY A 19 -0.75 17.67 3.45
C GLY A 19 -0.58 16.44 4.35
N ILE A 20 -1.67 15.73 4.63
CA ILE A 20 -1.66 14.52 5.48
C ILE A 20 -0.88 13.40 4.78
N ALA A 21 -1.10 13.20 3.48
CA ALA A 21 -0.42 12.15 2.72
C ALA A 21 1.10 12.35 2.66
N ILE A 22 1.55 13.58 2.37
CA ILE A 22 2.98 13.94 2.33
C ILE A 22 3.60 13.84 3.72
N LEU A 23 2.92 14.36 4.76
CA LEU A 23 3.40 14.30 6.13
C LEU A 23 3.52 12.85 6.63
N THR A 24 2.55 12.00 6.30
CA THR A 24 2.59 10.57 6.62
C THR A 24 3.80 9.90 5.97
N TYR A 25 4.04 10.17 4.69
CA TYR A 25 5.21 9.63 3.99
C TYR A 25 6.52 10.14 4.57
N PHE A 26 6.59 11.41 4.92
CA PHE A 26 7.76 12.02 5.56
C PHE A 26 8.06 11.38 6.93
N LEU A 27 7.03 11.21 7.77
CA LEU A 27 7.17 10.52 9.06
C LEU A 27 7.55 9.05 8.88
N TYR A 28 6.99 8.38 7.87
CA TYR A 28 7.41 7.03 7.51
C TYR A 28 8.92 6.97 7.23
N LEU A 29 9.46 7.92 6.46
CA LEU A 29 10.90 7.98 6.16
C LEU A 29 11.74 8.25 7.40
N ILE A 30 11.30 9.12 8.30
CA ILE A 30 12.01 9.40 9.56
C ILE A 30 12.06 8.13 10.42
N VAL A 31 10.92 7.49 10.65
CA VAL A 31 10.82 6.29 11.49
C VAL A 31 11.64 5.14 10.88
N ALA A 32 11.54 4.92 9.58
CA ALA A 32 12.32 3.91 8.87
C ALA A 32 13.83 4.23 8.91
N GLY A 33 14.20 5.50 8.77
CA GLY A 33 15.59 5.96 8.86
C GLY A 33 16.18 5.74 10.25
N VAL A 34 15.46 6.13 11.30
CA VAL A 34 15.90 5.89 12.69
C VAL A 34 16.00 4.40 12.97
N ALA A 35 15.02 3.60 12.52
CA ALA A 35 15.04 2.16 12.70
C ALA A 35 16.22 1.47 11.99
N SER A 36 16.71 2.03 10.89
CA SER A 36 17.85 1.48 10.14
C SER A 36 19.19 1.62 10.86
N ILE A 37 19.29 2.47 11.88
CA ILE A 37 20.49 2.63 12.71
C ILE A 37 20.70 1.37 13.59
N ILE A 38 19.62 0.70 13.96
CA ILE A 38 19.65 -0.51 14.77
C ILE A 38 19.73 -1.73 13.84
N PRO A 39 20.69 -2.65 14.02
CA PRO A 39 20.72 -3.89 13.26
C PRO A 39 19.37 -4.62 13.36
N PHE A 40 18.78 -4.95 12.21
CA PHE A 40 17.43 -5.56 12.09
C PHE A 40 16.25 -4.67 12.55
N GLY A 41 16.47 -3.44 13.02
CA GLY A 41 15.41 -2.55 13.49
C GLY A 41 14.41 -2.20 12.38
N SER A 42 14.89 -1.97 11.17
CA SER A 42 14.03 -1.73 9.99
C SER A 42 13.13 -2.94 9.69
N LEU A 43 13.62 -4.17 9.84
CA LEU A 43 12.84 -5.39 9.62
C LEU A 43 11.69 -5.51 10.62
N VAL A 44 11.94 -5.17 11.88
CA VAL A 44 10.96 -5.27 12.97
C VAL A 44 9.84 -4.25 12.81
N ILE A 45 10.17 -3.03 12.41
CA ILE A 45 9.21 -1.92 12.34
C ILE A 45 8.47 -1.88 10.99
N ALA A 46 9.03 -2.45 9.93
CA ALA A 46 8.46 -2.34 8.59
C ALA A 46 7.03 -2.89 8.47
N GLY A 47 6.72 -4.01 9.15
CA GLY A 47 5.37 -4.58 9.14
C GLY A 47 4.32 -3.65 9.77
N PRO A 48 4.48 -3.27 11.05
CA PRO A 48 3.59 -2.31 11.70
C PRO A 48 3.48 -0.99 10.94
N LEU A 49 4.58 -0.49 10.38
CA LEU A 49 4.59 0.75 9.64
C LEU A 49 3.84 0.64 8.30
N ALA A 50 3.91 -0.52 7.64
CA ALA A 50 3.15 -0.78 6.41
C ALA A 50 1.63 -0.81 6.67
N VAL A 51 1.20 -1.44 7.78
CA VAL A 51 -0.22 -1.44 8.21
C VAL A 51 -0.66 -0.03 8.58
N GLY A 52 0.17 0.74 9.30
CA GLY A 52 -0.11 2.12 9.64
C GLY A 52 -0.26 3.03 8.40
N CYS A 53 0.60 2.88 7.41
CA CYS A 53 0.45 3.56 6.13
C CYS A 53 -0.87 3.15 5.45
N ALA A 54 -1.19 1.86 5.38
CA ALA A 54 -2.45 1.40 4.82
C ALA A 54 -3.66 2.04 5.57
N SER A 55 -3.59 2.20 6.89
CA SER A 55 -4.63 2.87 7.68
C SER A 55 -4.87 4.31 7.22
N VAL A 56 -3.81 5.12 7.11
CA VAL A 56 -3.94 6.53 6.69
C VAL A 56 -4.49 6.64 5.27
N TYR A 57 -3.91 5.90 4.32
CA TYR A 57 -4.34 5.99 2.91
C TYR A 57 -5.73 5.41 2.67
N LEU A 58 -6.17 4.39 3.42
CA LEU A 58 -7.54 3.90 3.39
C LEU A 58 -8.52 4.93 3.95
N SER A 59 -8.18 5.61 5.05
CA SER A 59 -9.02 6.68 5.59
C SER A 59 -9.17 7.85 4.61
N ILE A 60 -8.09 8.23 3.91
CA ILE A 60 -8.16 9.22 2.83
C ILE A 60 -9.07 8.73 1.69
N ALA A 61 -8.91 7.48 1.26
CA ALA A 61 -9.68 6.90 0.17
C ALA A 61 -11.17 6.79 0.49
N ARG A 62 -11.50 6.45 1.74
CA ARG A 62 -12.89 6.33 2.24
C ARG A 62 -13.52 7.67 2.63
N LYS A 63 -12.79 8.78 2.44
CA LYS A 63 -13.22 10.12 2.87
C LYS A 63 -13.51 10.20 4.37
N GLU A 64 -12.84 9.37 5.17
CA GLU A 64 -12.90 9.40 6.64
C GLU A 64 -11.96 10.48 7.20
N ASN A 65 -12.04 10.72 8.51
CA ASN A 65 -11.10 11.63 9.19
C ASN A 65 -9.70 10.99 9.24
N ALA A 66 -8.92 11.23 8.18
CA ALA A 66 -7.54 10.78 8.13
C ALA A 66 -6.67 11.58 9.10
N SER A 67 -5.88 10.90 9.89
CA SER A 67 -4.91 11.52 10.79
C SER A 67 -3.57 10.81 10.72
N VAL A 68 -2.50 11.57 10.88
CA VAL A 68 -1.14 11.01 10.89
C VAL A 68 -0.93 10.03 12.05
N GLY A 69 -1.70 10.18 13.14
CA GLY A 69 -1.69 9.26 14.28
C GLY A 69 -2.05 7.81 13.90
N GLN A 70 -2.83 7.61 12.85
CA GLN A 70 -3.16 6.27 12.32
C GLN A 70 -1.93 5.50 11.81
N LEU A 71 -0.80 6.18 11.60
CA LEU A 71 0.46 5.50 11.28
C LEU A 71 0.88 4.52 12.38
N LEU A 72 0.46 4.76 13.63
CA LEU A 72 0.70 3.88 14.76
C LEU A 72 -0.33 2.74 14.90
N ASP A 73 -1.37 2.69 14.07
CA ASP A 73 -2.39 1.63 14.16
C ASP A 73 -1.80 0.23 13.93
N GLY A 74 -0.78 0.12 13.10
CA GLY A 74 -0.07 -1.14 12.88
C GLY A 74 0.63 -1.68 14.14
N THR A 75 0.87 -0.85 15.16
CA THR A 75 1.46 -1.29 16.43
C THR A 75 0.44 -1.97 17.34
N LYS A 76 -0.86 -1.76 17.14
CA LYS A 76 -1.93 -2.40 17.92
C LYS A 76 -1.90 -3.92 17.82
N ASN A 77 -1.61 -4.44 16.62
CA ASN A 77 -1.42 -5.87 16.34
C ASN A 77 0.01 -6.14 15.85
N PHE A 78 0.98 -5.70 16.64
CA PHE A 78 2.40 -5.72 16.27
C PHE A 78 2.85 -7.09 15.75
N VAL A 79 2.53 -8.16 16.50
CA VAL A 79 2.98 -9.52 16.17
C VAL A 79 2.46 -9.96 14.79
N ASN A 80 1.18 -9.75 14.50
CA ASN A 80 0.60 -10.14 13.22
C ASN A 80 1.16 -9.30 12.06
N SER A 81 1.33 -8.00 12.26
CA SER A 81 1.90 -7.09 11.26
C SER A 81 3.37 -7.45 10.95
N PHE A 82 4.15 -7.74 11.98
CA PHE A 82 5.54 -8.18 11.84
C PHE A 82 5.63 -9.54 11.15
N LEU A 83 4.84 -10.53 11.59
CA LEU A 83 4.81 -11.86 10.97
C LEU A 83 4.37 -11.80 9.51
N ALA A 84 3.38 -10.98 9.18
CA ALA A 84 2.94 -10.80 7.80
C ALA A 84 4.08 -10.25 6.93
N TYR A 85 4.79 -9.25 7.41
CA TYR A 85 5.93 -8.67 6.68
C TYR A 85 7.04 -9.70 6.48
N LEU A 86 7.40 -10.43 7.55
CA LEU A 86 8.42 -11.48 7.49
C LEU A 86 8.03 -12.58 6.49
N LEU A 87 6.79 -13.06 6.54
CA LEU A 87 6.30 -14.11 5.65
C LEU A 87 6.23 -13.63 4.20
N VAL A 88 5.76 -12.39 3.96
CA VAL A 88 5.74 -11.81 2.60
C VAL A 88 7.13 -11.74 2.01
N ILE A 89 8.12 -11.25 2.77
CA ILE A 89 9.52 -11.22 2.30
C ILE A 89 10.06 -12.63 2.07
N LEU A 90 9.89 -13.51 3.05
CA LEU A 90 10.42 -14.87 2.99
C LEU A 90 9.87 -15.63 1.78
N PHE A 91 8.56 -15.63 1.59
CA PHE A 91 7.95 -16.31 0.46
C PHE A 91 8.29 -15.65 -0.88
N THR A 92 8.31 -14.32 -0.93
CA THR A 92 8.72 -13.61 -2.15
C THR A 92 10.17 -13.90 -2.51
N PHE A 93 11.08 -13.89 -1.52
CA PHE A 93 12.49 -14.22 -1.70
C PHE A 93 12.67 -15.66 -2.17
N LEU A 94 11.96 -16.61 -1.55
CA LEU A 94 12.04 -18.04 -1.93
C LEU A 94 11.61 -18.26 -3.39
N TRP A 95 10.55 -17.59 -3.82
CA TRP A 95 10.09 -17.64 -5.21
C TRP A 95 11.04 -16.91 -6.18
N MET A 96 11.66 -15.80 -5.75
CA MET A 96 12.70 -15.13 -6.54
C MET A 96 13.96 -15.98 -6.71
N LEU A 97 14.32 -16.75 -5.68
CA LEU A 97 15.46 -17.66 -5.75
C LEU A 97 15.23 -18.80 -6.77
N LEU A 98 13.98 -19.24 -6.87
CA LEU A 98 13.61 -20.30 -7.82
C LEU A 98 13.58 -19.77 -9.26
N PHE A 99 12.87 -18.68 -9.49
CA PHE A 99 12.78 -17.94 -10.76
C PHE A 99 12.34 -16.49 -10.52
N ILE A 100 12.98 -15.53 -11.18
CA ILE A 100 12.68 -14.10 -11.04
C ILE A 100 11.21 -13.78 -11.40
N ILE A 101 10.71 -14.34 -12.51
CA ILE A 101 9.34 -14.09 -12.99
C ILE A 101 8.26 -14.56 -12.00
N PRO A 102 8.26 -15.80 -11.50
CA PRO A 102 7.35 -16.24 -10.45
C PRO A 102 7.46 -15.41 -9.16
N GLY A 103 8.69 -14.98 -8.79
CA GLY A 103 8.91 -14.10 -7.63
C GLY A 103 8.15 -12.77 -7.75
N ILE A 104 8.22 -12.12 -8.90
CA ILE A 104 7.47 -10.87 -9.18
C ILE A 104 5.95 -11.13 -9.13
N ILE A 105 5.48 -12.23 -9.72
CA ILE A 105 4.06 -12.59 -9.71
C ILE A 105 3.56 -12.83 -8.26
N LYS A 106 4.40 -13.42 -7.40
CA LYS A 106 4.08 -13.63 -5.98
C LYS A 106 4.15 -12.33 -5.17
N ALA A 107 5.09 -11.45 -5.45
CA ALA A 107 5.14 -10.12 -4.83
C ALA A 107 3.82 -9.35 -5.07
N PHE A 108 3.32 -9.36 -6.31
CA PHE A 108 2.01 -8.78 -6.62
C PHE A 108 0.86 -9.50 -5.89
N SER A 109 0.94 -10.83 -5.73
CA SER A 109 -0.10 -11.59 -5.02
C SER A 109 -0.20 -11.23 -3.54
N TYR A 110 0.87 -10.75 -2.93
CA TYR A 110 0.92 -10.37 -1.51
C TYR A 110 0.77 -8.86 -1.27
N SER A 111 0.65 -8.06 -2.31
CA SER A 111 0.65 -6.58 -2.23
C SER A 111 -0.47 -6.00 -1.36
N LEU A 112 -1.61 -6.70 -1.24
CA LEU A 112 -2.78 -6.23 -0.49
C LEU A 112 -2.80 -6.69 0.97
N THR A 113 -1.83 -7.50 1.42
CA THR A 113 -1.81 -8.12 2.75
C THR A 113 -1.95 -7.09 3.87
N PHE A 114 -1.27 -5.95 3.77
CA PHE A 114 -1.28 -4.94 4.82
C PHE A 114 -2.60 -4.14 4.88
N HIS A 115 -3.27 -3.97 3.74
CA HIS A 115 -4.62 -3.38 3.69
C HIS A 115 -5.64 -4.31 4.34
N ILE A 116 -5.54 -5.62 4.07
CA ILE A 116 -6.40 -6.65 4.67
C ILE A 116 -6.19 -6.71 6.20
N LEU A 117 -4.95 -6.67 6.68
CA LEU A 117 -4.67 -6.66 8.12
C LEU A 117 -5.17 -5.40 8.83
N ARG A 118 -5.23 -4.29 8.11
CA ARG A 118 -5.83 -3.05 8.65
C ARG A 118 -7.34 -3.21 8.83
N ASP A 119 -8.03 -3.78 7.83
CA ASP A 119 -9.49 -3.93 7.85
C ASP A 119 -9.94 -5.11 8.71
N HIS A 120 -9.10 -6.14 8.83
CA HIS A 120 -9.36 -7.36 9.57
C HIS A 120 -8.21 -7.64 10.55
N PRO A 121 -8.10 -6.85 11.63
CA PRO A 121 -7.02 -6.99 12.61
C PRO A 121 -7.06 -8.31 13.39
N GLU A 122 -8.20 -9.02 13.36
CA GLU A 122 -8.40 -10.34 13.95
C GLU A 122 -7.75 -11.47 13.13
N MET A 123 -7.48 -11.24 11.84
CA MET A 123 -6.87 -12.24 10.97
C MET A 123 -5.41 -12.48 11.33
N THR A 124 -4.99 -13.72 11.21
CA THR A 124 -3.56 -14.05 11.26
C THR A 124 -2.83 -13.59 10.00
N ALA A 125 -1.52 -13.41 10.11
CA ALA A 125 -0.67 -13.01 8.99
C ALA A 125 -0.82 -13.94 7.77
N THR A 126 -0.92 -15.26 8.01
CA THR A 126 -1.08 -16.27 6.97
C THR A 126 -2.44 -16.21 6.29
N GLU A 127 -3.50 -15.94 7.03
CA GLU A 127 -4.85 -15.77 6.49
C GLU A 127 -4.94 -14.51 5.62
N ALA A 128 -4.39 -13.39 6.08
CA ALA A 128 -4.34 -12.15 5.32
C ALA A 128 -3.55 -12.30 4.00
N MET A 129 -2.41 -13.02 4.04
CA MET A 129 -1.66 -13.34 2.83
C MET A 129 -2.45 -14.22 1.85
N LYS A 130 -3.17 -15.23 2.36
CA LYS A 130 -3.99 -16.13 1.55
C LYS A 130 -5.14 -15.36 0.90
N ARG A 131 -5.83 -14.52 1.66
CA ARG A 131 -6.88 -13.63 1.16
C ARG A 131 -6.35 -12.66 0.10
N SER A 132 -5.17 -12.06 0.32
CA SER A 132 -4.51 -11.22 -0.69
C SER A 132 -4.27 -11.98 -2.00
N GLN A 133 -3.79 -13.23 -1.93
CA GLN A 133 -3.59 -14.04 -3.12
C GLN A 133 -4.90 -14.34 -3.85
N GLU A 134 -5.99 -14.60 -3.12
CA GLU A 134 -7.32 -14.86 -3.68
C GLU A 134 -7.89 -13.63 -4.38
N MET A 135 -7.84 -12.46 -3.74
CA MET A 135 -8.26 -11.18 -4.32
C MET A 135 -7.47 -10.82 -5.57
N MET A 136 -6.17 -11.14 -5.61
CA MET A 136 -5.28 -10.85 -6.74
C MET A 136 -5.38 -11.84 -7.90
N LYS A 137 -6.18 -12.91 -7.80
CA LYS A 137 -6.41 -13.83 -8.92
C LYS A 137 -7.14 -13.09 -10.06
N GLY A 138 -6.52 -13.10 -11.25
CA GLY A 138 -7.05 -12.40 -12.44
C GLY A 138 -6.71 -10.90 -12.51
N HIS A 139 -6.28 -10.28 -11.43
CA HIS A 139 -6.05 -8.82 -11.35
C HIS A 139 -4.57 -8.40 -11.33
N LYS A 140 -3.63 -9.36 -11.31
CA LYS A 140 -2.18 -9.10 -11.26
C LYS A 140 -1.68 -8.25 -12.43
N TRP A 141 -2.23 -8.48 -13.62
CA TRP A 141 -1.89 -7.71 -14.81
C TRP A 141 -2.34 -6.25 -14.70
N GLN A 142 -3.47 -5.99 -14.09
CA GLN A 142 -3.95 -4.63 -13.84
C GLN A 142 -3.01 -3.87 -12.91
N LEU A 143 -2.55 -4.52 -11.82
CA LEU A 143 -1.59 -3.94 -10.91
C LEU A 143 -0.23 -3.72 -11.58
N PHE A 144 0.23 -4.66 -12.39
CA PHE A 144 1.44 -4.51 -13.19
C PHE A 144 1.35 -3.29 -14.12
N CYS A 145 0.26 -3.13 -14.85
CA CYS A 145 0.03 -1.96 -15.71
C CYS A 145 -0.01 -0.65 -14.90
N LEU A 146 -0.56 -0.68 -13.69
CA LEU A 146 -0.57 0.47 -12.80
C LEU A 146 0.87 0.89 -12.45
N TYR A 147 1.70 -0.05 -11.98
CA TYR A 147 3.11 0.24 -11.68
C TYR A 147 3.91 0.67 -12.92
N PHE A 148 3.67 0.01 -14.05
CA PHE A 148 4.33 0.37 -15.32
C PHE A 148 4.00 1.81 -15.74
N SER A 149 2.78 2.28 -15.46
CA SER A 149 2.38 3.66 -15.76
C SER A 149 3.12 4.72 -14.95
N TYR A 150 3.82 4.33 -13.86
CA TYR A 150 4.63 5.24 -13.05
C TYR A 150 6.09 5.34 -13.51
N ILE A 151 6.53 4.56 -14.50
CA ILE A 151 7.92 4.62 -15.00
C ILE A 151 8.31 6.03 -15.44
N GLY A 152 7.41 6.73 -16.14
CA GLY A 152 7.65 8.11 -16.55
C GLY A 152 7.83 9.07 -15.36
N TRP A 153 7.09 8.85 -14.28
CA TRP A 153 7.23 9.62 -13.04
C TRP A 153 8.55 9.35 -12.32
N PHE A 154 9.03 8.10 -12.32
CA PHE A 154 10.35 7.76 -11.77
C PHE A 154 11.49 8.43 -12.55
N LEU A 155 11.37 8.55 -13.88
CA LEU A 155 12.31 9.28 -14.72
C LEU A 155 12.35 10.78 -14.34
N LEU A 156 11.18 11.38 -14.11
CA LEU A 156 11.07 12.75 -13.62
C LEU A 156 11.63 12.91 -12.20
N CYS A 157 11.45 11.93 -11.31
CA CYS A 157 12.04 11.95 -9.97
C CYS A 157 13.58 11.96 -10.03
N THR A 158 14.18 11.17 -10.91
CA THR A 158 15.65 11.18 -11.09
C THR A 158 16.14 12.52 -11.64
N LEU A 159 15.41 13.12 -12.58
CA LEU A 159 15.76 14.42 -13.16
C LEU A 159 15.70 15.57 -12.12
N THR A 160 14.79 15.48 -11.15
CA THR A 160 14.61 16.48 -10.08
C THR A 160 15.41 16.17 -8.81
N CYS A 161 16.46 15.35 -8.90
CA CYS A 161 17.25 14.92 -7.73
C CYS A 161 16.42 14.38 -6.57
N GLY A 162 15.29 13.71 -6.87
CA GLY A 162 14.42 13.07 -5.89
C GLY A 162 13.38 13.96 -5.22
N LEU A 163 13.34 15.27 -5.49
CA LEU A 163 12.34 16.17 -4.87
C LEU A 163 10.90 15.76 -5.18
N LEU A 164 10.63 15.31 -6.40
CA LEU A 164 9.29 14.81 -6.78
C LEU A 164 8.88 13.53 -6.08
N THR A 165 9.79 12.80 -5.46
CA THR A 165 9.48 11.55 -4.75
C THR A 165 8.48 11.78 -3.61
N PHE A 166 8.57 12.91 -2.90
CA PHE A 166 7.64 13.28 -1.83
C PHE A 166 6.19 13.45 -2.32
N MET A 167 5.98 13.72 -3.59
CA MET A 167 4.66 13.84 -4.19
C MET A 167 4.23 12.54 -4.89
N VAL A 168 5.15 11.88 -5.58
CA VAL A 168 4.87 10.67 -6.37
C VAL A 168 4.62 9.46 -5.48
N MET A 169 5.35 9.30 -4.38
CA MET A 169 5.17 8.13 -3.48
C MET A 169 3.83 8.13 -2.77
N PRO A 170 3.35 9.21 -2.12
CA PRO A 170 2.01 9.26 -1.57
C PRO A 170 0.93 8.97 -2.62
N TYR A 171 1.12 9.49 -3.83
CA TYR A 171 0.21 9.25 -4.94
C TYR A 171 0.16 7.76 -5.36
N MET A 172 1.30 7.08 -5.42
CA MET A 172 1.36 5.64 -5.70
C MET A 172 0.71 4.82 -4.59
N LEU A 173 0.96 5.16 -3.33
CA LEU A 173 0.37 4.49 -2.19
C LEU A 173 -1.16 4.64 -2.19
N GLN A 174 -1.65 5.84 -2.50
CA GLN A 174 -3.09 6.07 -2.64
C GLN A 174 -3.69 5.27 -3.80
N ALA A 175 -3.00 5.18 -4.95
CA ALA A 175 -3.50 4.39 -6.08
C ALA A 175 -3.56 2.88 -5.77
N ASN A 176 -2.62 2.36 -4.98
CA ASN A 176 -2.69 0.99 -4.47
C ASN A 176 -3.88 0.78 -3.53
N THR A 177 -4.17 1.78 -2.70
CA THR A 177 -5.32 1.75 -1.80
C THR A 177 -6.63 1.78 -2.58
N GLU A 178 -6.75 2.62 -3.62
CA GLU A 178 -7.93 2.62 -4.50
C GLU A 178 -8.08 1.29 -5.26
N PHE A 179 -6.97 0.68 -5.65
CA PHE A 179 -6.98 -0.65 -6.25
C PHE A 179 -7.52 -1.72 -5.28
N TYR A 180 -7.09 -1.68 -4.01
CA TYR A 180 -7.61 -2.56 -2.96
C TYR A 180 -9.12 -2.37 -2.77
N ARG A 181 -9.59 -1.11 -2.65
CA ARG A 181 -11.02 -0.78 -2.48
C ARG A 181 -11.87 -1.28 -3.64
N HIS A 182 -11.36 -1.16 -4.86
CA HIS A 182 -12.05 -1.70 -6.04
C HIS A 182 -12.19 -3.22 -5.95
N LEU A 183 -11.16 -3.95 -5.55
CA LEU A 183 -11.23 -5.41 -5.39
C LEU A 183 -12.09 -5.84 -4.19
N ASN A 184 -12.22 -4.97 -3.18
CA ASN A 184 -13.08 -5.19 -2.02
C ASN A 184 -14.55 -4.80 -2.28
N GLY A 185 -14.88 -4.27 -3.47
CA GLY A 185 -16.24 -3.89 -3.87
C GLY A 185 -16.70 -2.52 -3.36
N GLU A 186 -15.87 -1.79 -2.62
CA GLU A 186 -16.23 -0.50 -2.01
C GLU A 186 -16.36 0.63 -3.03
N SER A 187 -15.60 0.57 -4.13
CA SER A 187 -15.63 1.63 -5.14
C SER A 187 -16.93 1.66 -5.94
N ASP A 188 -17.59 0.51 -6.08
CA ASP A 188 -18.82 0.39 -6.88
C ASP A 188 -20.02 0.93 -6.09
N VAL A 189 -19.99 0.78 -4.76
CA VAL A 189 -21.02 1.32 -3.85
C VAL A 189 -21.01 2.86 -3.84
N GLN A 190 -19.82 3.45 -3.76
CA GLN A 190 -19.72 4.92 -3.74
C GLN A 190 -20.08 5.58 -5.08
N GLU A 191 -19.75 4.94 -6.22
CA GLU A 191 -20.19 5.43 -7.53
C GLU A 191 -21.72 5.38 -7.67
N GLN A 192 -22.38 4.41 -7.07
CA GLN A 192 -23.85 4.34 -7.05
C GLN A 192 -24.48 5.43 -6.16
N GLU A 193 -23.88 5.70 -5.01
CA GLU A 193 -24.35 6.75 -4.10
C GLU A 193 -24.18 8.16 -4.71
N GLU A 194 -23.06 8.43 -5.41
CA GLU A 194 -22.83 9.71 -6.09
C GLU A 194 -23.76 9.94 -7.31
N VAL A 195 -24.28 8.89 -7.92
CA VAL A 195 -25.25 8.99 -9.03
C VAL A 195 -26.68 9.23 -8.53
N ILE A 196 -26.99 8.84 -7.29
CA ILE A 196 -28.32 8.96 -6.69
C ILE A 196 -28.48 10.30 -5.92
N ALA A 197 -27.40 10.95 -5.53
CA ALA A 197 -27.37 12.22 -4.81
C ALA A 197 -27.35 13.43 -5.77
#